data_80ecbdf497b6682a8cb88e07688b96ff
#
_entry.id   80ecbdf497b6682a8cb88e07688b96ff
#
_cell.length_a   1.000
_cell.length_b   1.000
_cell.length_c   1.000
_cell.angle_alpha   90.00
_cell.angle_beta   90.00
_cell.angle_gamma   90.00
#
_symmetry.space_group_name_H-M   'P 1'
#
loop_
_entity.id
_entity.type
_entity.pdbx_description
1 polymer ?
#
loop_
_entity_poly.entity_id
_entity_poly.type
_entity_poly.pdbx_seq_one_letter_code
_entity_poly.pdbx_strand_id
1 'polypeptide(L)'
;MGDREEFLQIWKQHVTRPGSEKLLDWLDHKTDFFTAPASTRFHGACEGGLCMHSLNVYHALHDTFFAEGDNEESFAICALLHDLCKANYYKPGTRNVKNEATGQWEKVPSYSVEDLFPYGHGEKSVFLIERFMKLRVEEAVAIRWHMGCFDDAARGGCFAISEAYDKYPLAVKLHIADLEATYLMEHRTSAVR
;
A
#
# COMPACT_ATOMS: atom_id res chain seq x y z
N MET A 1 12.72 -15.78 5.47
CA MET A 1 11.52 -15.87 4.61
C MET A 1 11.54 -14.63 3.74
N GLY A 2 11.26 -14.73 2.46
CA GLY A 2 11.19 -13.54 1.61
C GLY A 2 9.83 -12.88 1.72
N ASP A 3 9.74 -11.57 1.39
CA ASP A 3 8.49 -10.78 1.54
C ASP A 3 7.28 -11.43 0.85
N ARG A 4 7.46 -11.93 -0.39
CA ARG A 4 6.38 -12.64 -1.10
C ARG A 4 5.92 -13.90 -0.36
N GLU A 5 6.83 -14.67 0.21
CA GLU A 5 6.50 -15.90 0.95
C GLU A 5 5.71 -15.56 2.22
N GLU A 6 6.10 -14.52 2.93
CA GLU A 6 5.42 -14.04 4.12
C GLU A 6 4.02 -13.50 3.79
N PHE A 7 3.88 -12.68 2.74
CA PHE A 7 2.58 -12.22 2.25
C PHE A 7 1.65 -13.40 1.96
N LEU A 8 2.14 -14.41 1.23
CA LEU A 8 1.35 -15.59 0.89
C LEU A 8 0.96 -16.42 2.13
N GLN A 9 1.81 -16.47 3.14
CA GLN A 9 1.51 -17.14 4.39
C GLN A 9 0.41 -16.42 5.16
N ILE A 10 0.53 -15.10 5.37
CA ILE A 10 -0.49 -14.28 6.04
C ILE A 10 -1.81 -14.36 5.29
N TRP A 11 -1.78 -14.23 3.95
CA TRP A 11 -2.96 -14.34 3.12
C TRP A 11 -3.69 -15.66 3.31
N LYS A 12 -2.99 -16.79 3.19
CA LYS A 12 -3.58 -18.13 3.33
C LYS A 12 -4.13 -18.40 4.74
N GLN A 13 -3.50 -17.80 5.74
CA GLN A 13 -3.89 -17.98 7.13
C GLN A 13 -5.15 -17.18 7.48
N HIS A 14 -5.29 -15.97 6.97
CA HIS A 14 -6.29 -15.00 7.45
C HIS A 14 -7.35 -14.62 6.42
N VAL A 15 -7.07 -14.72 5.10
CA VAL A 15 -8.01 -14.26 4.06
C VAL A 15 -8.70 -15.45 3.40
N THR A 16 -9.90 -15.76 3.87
CA THR A 16 -10.62 -17.00 3.51
C THR A 16 -11.95 -16.76 2.76
N ARG A 17 -12.39 -15.53 2.64
CA ARG A 17 -13.68 -15.20 2.02
C ARG A 17 -13.74 -15.53 0.53
N PRO A 18 -14.95 -15.75 -0.04
CA PRO A 18 -15.12 -16.07 -1.45
C PRO A 18 -14.47 -15.03 -2.37
N GLY A 19 -13.67 -15.51 -3.32
CA GLY A 19 -12.96 -14.67 -4.29
C GLY A 19 -11.51 -14.35 -3.92
N SER A 20 -11.07 -14.62 -2.69
CA SER A 20 -9.70 -14.38 -2.23
C SER A 20 -8.64 -15.13 -3.05
N GLU A 21 -8.90 -16.39 -3.42
CA GLU A 21 -7.99 -17.17 -4.26
C GLU A 21 -7.86 -16.59 -5.68
N LYS A 22 -8.97 -16.10 -6.25
CA LYS A 22 -8.96 -15.47 -7.58
C LYS A 22 -8.21 -14.14 -7.57
N LEU A 23 -8.36 -13.37 -6.49
CA LEU A 23 -7.62 -12.13 -6.31
C LEU A 23 -6.13 -12.42 -6.18
N LEU A 24 -5.74 -13.40 -5.37
CA LEU A 24 -4.35 -13.80 -5.20
C LEU A 24 -3.73 -14.28 -6.52
N ASP A 25 -4.44 -15.12 -7.28
CA ASP A 25 -3.99 -15.58 -8.61
C ASP A 25 -3.79 -14.40 -9.56
N TRP A 26 -4.69 -13.42 -9.53
CA TRP A 26 -4.56 -12.22 -10.35
C TRP A 26 -3.38 -11.34 -9.92
N LEU A 27 -3.14 -11.16 -8.62
CA LEU A 27 -1.97 -10.46 -8.10
C LEU A 27 -0.67 -11.09 -8.60
N ASP A 28 -0.58 -12.42 -8.52
CA ASP A 28 0.64 -13.18 -8.81
C ASP A 28 0.93 -13.30 -10.32
N HIS A 29 -0.09 -13.43 -11.15
CA HIS A 29 0.09 -13.77 -12.57
C HIS A 29 -0.29 -12.65 -13.54
N LYS A 30 -0.99 -11.61 -13.10
CA LYS A 30 -1.51 -10.55 -13.98
C LYS A 30 -1.08 -9.15 -13.57
N THR A 31 -0.33 -9.04 -12.48
CA THR A 31 0.20 -7.76 -11.99
C THR A 31 1.67 -7.89 -11.64
N ASP A 32 2.30 -6.75 -11.44
CA ASP A 32 3.66 -6.65 -10.91
C ASP A 32 3.68 -6.43 -9.38
N PHE A 33 2.58 -6.69 -8.66
CA PHE A 33 2.43 -6.37 -7.24
C PHE A 33 3.62 -6.82 -6.38
N PHE A 34 4.14 -8.01 -6.61
CA PHE A 34 5.27 -8.57 -5.86
C PHE A 34 6.64 -8.04 -6.29
N THR A 35 6.73 -7.30 -7.39
CA THR A 35 7.97 -6.72 -7.91
C THR A 35 7.92 -5.20 -8.04
N ALA A 36 6.72 -4.62 -8.00
CA ALA A 36 6.51 -3.17 -8.08
C ALA A 36 7.16 -2.43 -6.91
N PRO A 37 7.62 -1.18 -7.13
CA PRO A 37 8.04 -0.30 -6.04
C PRO A 37 6.81 0.27 -5.31
N ALA A 38 6.97 0.67 -4.04
CA ALA A 38 5.93 1.38 -3.30
C ALA A 38 5.84 2.87 -3.68
N SER A 39 6.93 3.46 -4.20
CA SER A 39 6.99 4.87 -4.62
C SER A 39 8.02 5.09 -5.72
N THR A 40 8.02 6.28 -6.32
CA THR A 40 9.00 6.65 -7.35
C THR A 40 10.40 6.90 -6.79
N ARG A 41 10.52 7.40 -5.55
CA ARG A 41 11.79 7.86 -4.95
C ARG A 41 11.79 7.99 -3.42
N PHE A 42 10.69 7.66 -2.77
CA PHE A 42 10.55 7.77 -1.31
C PHE A 42 10.74 6.40 -0.65
N HIS A 43 9.81 6.01 0.23
CA HIS A 43 9.80 4.69 0.85
C HIS A 43 9.60 3.60 -0.21
N GLY A 44 10.25 2.45 -0.02
CA GLY A 44 10.07 1.28 -0.90
C GLY A 44 10.30 1.55 -2.40
N ALA A 45 11.16 2.53 -2.77
CA ALA A 45 11.49 2.82 -4.17
C ALA A 45 12.50 1.81 -4.75
N CYS A 46 12.17 0.52 -4.64
CA CYS A 46 12.98 -0.61 -5.09
C CYS A 46 12.07 -1.74 -5.60
N GLU A 47 12.67 -2.72 -6.26
CA GLU A 47 11.96 -3.93 -6.66
C GLU A 47 11.39 -4.65 -5.42
N GLY A 48 10.12 -5.04 -5.48
CA GLY A 48 9.39 -5.66 -4.36
C GLY A 48 8.94 -4.69 -3.27
N GLY A 49 9.24 -3.40 -3.41
CA GLY A 49 8.92 -2.38 -2.40
C GLY A 49 7.46 -2.30 -2.02
N LEU A 50 6.54 -2.55 -2.97
CA LEU A 50 5.10 -2.54 -2.70
C LEU A 50 4.68 -3.70 -1.78
N CYS A 51 5.18 -4.90 -2.02
CA CYS A 51 4.93 -6.06 -1.17
C CYS A 51 5.52 -5.87 0.22
N MET A 52 6.77 -5.42 0.32
CA MET A 52 7.44 -5.09 1.58
C MET A 52 6.64 -4.04 2.38
N HIS A 53 6.21 -2.96 1.74
CA HIS A 53 5.40 -1.92 2.38
C HIS A 53 4.08 -2.47 2.92
N SER A 54 3.37 -3.27 2.12
CA SER A 54 2.12 -3.91 2.54
C SER A 54 2.31 -4.78 3.79
N LEU A 55 3.42 -5.51 3.90
CA LEU A 55 3.77 -6.30 5.08
C LEU A 55 4.10 -5.42 6.28
N ASN A 56 4.89 -4.36 6.09
CA ASN A 56 5.20 -3.43 7.17
C ASN A 56 3.93 -2.78 7.73
N VAL A 57 2.98 -2.40 6.85
CA VAL A 57 1.68 -1.88 7.28
C VAL A 57 0.86 -2.95 8.03
N TYR A 58 0.92 -4.21 7.60
CA TYR A 58 0.27 -5.30 8.32
C TYR A 58 0.82 -5.47 9.73
N HIS A 59 2.14 -5.52 9.89
CA HIS A 59 2.77 -5.63 11.20
C HIS A 59 2.48 -4.42 12.08
N ALA A 60 2.64 -3.19 11.56
CA ALA A 60 2.33 -1.99 12.30
C ALA A 60 0.86 -1.94 12.76
N LEU A 61 -0.08 -2.30 11.86
CA LEU A 61 -1.51 -2.33 12.17
C LEU A 61 -1.84 -3.38 13.22
N HIS A 62 -1.28 -4.60 13.07
CA HIS A 62 -1.53 -5.70 13.98
C HIS A 62 -0.90 -5.44 15.35
N ASP A 63 0.40 -5.14 15.39
CA ASP A 63 1.14 -5.01 16.65
C ASP A 63 0.67 -3.82 17.49
N THR A 64 0.20 -2.74 16.84
CA THR A 64 -0.22 -1.52 17.54
C THR A 64 -1.70 -1.55 17.92
N PHE A 65 -2.57 -2.14 17.10
CA PHE A 65 -4.02 -1.93 17.23
C PHE A 65 -4.87 -3.18 17.34
N PHE A 66 -4.32 -4.38 17.08
CA PHE A 66 -5.12 -5.59 17.18
C PHE A 66 -5.44 -5.92 18.64
N ALA A 67 -6.71 -6.19 18.92
CA ALA A 67 -7.18 -6.57 20.24
C ALA A 67 -8.10 -7.79 20.15
N GLU A 68 -8.29 -8.46 21.28
CA GLU A 68 -9.20 -9.59 21.37
C GLU A 68 -10.62 -9.20 20.92
N GLY A 69 -11.15 -9.93 19.93
CA GLY A 69 -12.44 -9.67 19.31
C GLY A 69 -12.39 -8.89 18.02
N ASP A 70 -11.25 -8.31 17.64
CA ASP A 70 -11.07 -7.71 16.32
C ASP A 70 -11.10 -8.78 15.21
N ASN A 71 -11.44 -8.36 13.99
CA ASN A 71 -11.50 -9.25 12.84
C ASN A 71 -10.15 -9.32 12.14
N GLU A 72 -9.41 -10.39 12.35
CA GLU A 72 -8.09 -10.63 11.76
C GLU A 72 -8.10 -10.58 10.23
N GLU A 73 -9.15 -11.14 9.59
CA GLU A 73 -9.29 -11.10 8.14
C GLU A 73 -9.40 -9.66 7.63
N SER A 74 -10.12 -8.78 8.33
CA SER A 74 -10.25 -7.36 7.96
C SER A 74 -8.92 -6.62 8.12
N PHE A 75 -8.14 -6.91 9.17
CA PHE A 75 -6.81 -6.36 9.36
C PHE A 75 -5.87 -6.77 8.22
N ALA A 76 -5.84 -8.07 7.90
CA ALA A 76 -5.01 -8.59 6.82
C ALA A 76 -5.39 -7.98 5.45
N ILE A 77 -6.69 -7.95 5.11
CA ILE A 77 -7.16 -7.39 3.85
C ILE A 77 -6.80 -5.91 3.74
N CYS A 78 -7.10 -5.12 4.77
CA CYS A 78 -6.85 -3.68 4.73
C CYS A 78 -5.36 -3.37 4.59
N ALA A 79 -4.51 -3.99 5.39
CA ALA A 79 -3.08 -3.72 5.36
C ALA A 79 -2.41 -4.23 4.08
N LEU A 80 -2.69 -5.48 3.68
CA LEU A 80 -2.04 -6.08 2.51
C LEU A 80 -2.48 -5.47 1.18
N LEU A 81 -3.67 -4.85 1.12
CA LEU A 81 -4.25 -4.39 -0.14
C LEU A 81 -4.56 -2.88 -0.21
N HIS A 82 -4.25 -2.09 0.83
CA HIS A 82 -4.57 -0.65 0.82
C HIS A 82 -4.01 0.07 -0.41
N ASP A 83 -2.82 -0.31 -0.82
CA ASP A 83 -2.05 0.25 -1.92
C ASP A 83 -2.10 -0.56 -3.23
N LEU A 84 -3.11 -1.42 -3.38
CA LEU A 84 -3.27 -2.24 -4.60
C LEU A 84 -3.34 -1.40 -5.88
N CYS A 85 -3.75 -0.15 -5.79
CA CYS A 85 -3.74 0.83 -6.88
C CYS A 85 -2.37 1.03 -7.53
N LYS A 86 -1.29 0.71 -6.82
CA LYS A 86 0.10 0.82 -7.28
C LYS A 86 0.58 -0.37 -8.13
N ALA A 87 -0.19 -1.46 -8.20
CA ALA A 87 0.11 -2.57 -9.10
C ALA A 87 -0.07 -2.14 -10.57
N ASN A 88 0.91 -2.46 -11.43
CA ASN A 88 0.97 -2.04 -12.84
C ASN A 88 0.89 -0.51 -13.02
N TYR A 89 1.51 0.23 -12.11
CA TYR A 89 1.42 1.70 -12.05
C TYR A 89 2.74 2.39 -12.37
N TYR A 90 3.87 1.70 -12.16
CA TYR A 90 5.19 2.27 -12.32
C TYR A 90 5.93 1.70 -13.52
N LYS A 91 6.73 2.57 -14.18
CA LYS A 91 7.71 2.16 -15.19
C LYS A 91 9.13 2.37 -14.66
N PRO A 92 10.01 1.36 -14.81
CA PRO A 92 11.43 1.52 -14.53
C PRO A 92 12.07 2.58 -15.43
N GLY A 93 12.97 3.37 -14.87
CA GLY A 93 13.70 4.40 -15.56
C GLY A 93 15.03 4.70 -14.87
N THR A 94 15.67 5.79 -15.27
CA THR A 94 16.86 6.29 -14.60
C THR A 94 16.77 7.80 -14.41
N ARG A 95 17.42 8.32 -13.37
CA ARG A 95 17.60 9.75 -13.14
C ARG A 95 19.08 10.07 -12.92
N ASN A 96 19.48 11.29 -13.24
CA ASN A 96 20.82 11.77 -12.91
C ASN A 96 20.82 12.32 -11.48
N VAL A 97 21.79 11.91 -10.69
CA VAL A 97 22.04 12.41 -9.33
C VAL A 97 23.50 12.85 -9.26
N LYS A 98 23.75 13.99 -8.64
CA LYS A 98 25.11 14.46 -8.40
C LYS A 98 25.68 13.72 -7.19
N ASN A 99 26.78 13.01 -7.38
CA ASN A 99 27.53 12.40 -6.29
C ASN A 99 28.24 13.52 -5.52
N GLU A 100 27.86 13.76 -4.27
CA GLU A 100 28.40 14.84 -3.46
C GLU A 100 29.92 14.64 -3.11
N ALA A 101 30.35 13.38 -3.05
CA ALA A 101 31.76 13.08 -2.75
C ALA A 101 32.69 13.30 -3.94
N THR A 102 32.20 13.03 -5.17
CA THR A 102 33.04 13.14 -6.40
C THR A 102 32.69 14.37 -7.24
N GLY A 103 31.52 15.02 -6.99
CA GLY A 103 31.01 16.12 -7.80
C GLY A 103 30.48 15.69 -9.18
N GLN A 104 30.54 14.42 -9.53
CA GLN A 104 30.13 13.90 -10.83
C GLN A 104 28.66 13.53 -10.86
N TRP A 105 28.07 13.55 -12.06
CA TRP A 105 26.68 13.11 -12.29
C TRP A 105 26.66 11.61 -12.58
N GLU A 106 25.87 10.87 -11.82
CA GLU A 106 25.68 9.42 -11.93
C GLU A 106 24.23 9.11 -12.30
N LYS A 107 24.03 8.09 -13.14
CA LYS A 107 22.70 7.56 -13.42
C LYS A 107 22.31 6.55 -12.34
N VAL A 108 21.25 6.83 -11.63
CA VAL A 108 20.68 5.90 -10.64
C VAL A 108 19.32 5.38 -11.11
N PRO A 109 18.92 4.15 -10.74
CA PRO A 109 17.58 3.64 -10.99
C PRO A 109 16.53 4.58 -10.42
N SER A 110 15.42 4.71 -11.12
CA SER A 110 14.24 5.45 -10.65
C SER A 110 12.98 4.88 -11.29
N TYR A 111 11.84 5.30 -10.80
CA TYR A 111 10.55 4.91 -11.37
C TYR A 111 9.78 6.15 -11.79
N SER A 112 8.99 6.03 -12.84
CA SER A 112 8.03 7.04 -13.28
C SER A 112 6.61 6.48 -13.20
N VAL A 113 5.63 7.36 -13.01
CA VAL A 113 4.22 6.96 -13.00
C VAL A 113 3.71 6.81 -14.42
N GLU A 114 3.02 5.69 -14.67
CA GLU A 114 2.19 5.49 -15.86
C GLU A 114 0.83 4.96 -15.43
N ASP A 115 -0.09 5.85 -15.07
CA ASP A 115 -1.43 5.46 -14.63
C ASP A 115 -2.35 5.22 -15.83
N LEU A 116 -2.57 3.96 -16.17
CA LEU A 116 -3.50 3.55 -17.22
C LEU A 116 -4.96 3.53 -16.76
N PHE A 117 -5.21 3.69 -15.45
CA PHE A 117 -6.54 3.71 -14.85
C PHE A 117 -6.64 4.79 -13.76
N PRO A 118 -6.74 6.08 -14.14
CA PRO A 118 -6.80 7.19 -13.19
C PRO A 118 -8.18 7.26 -12.52
N TYR A 119 -8.32 6.59 -11.36
CA TYR A 119 -9.60 6.44 -10.64
C TYR A 119 -9.56 7.00 -9.21
N GLY A 120 -8.47 7.63 -8.83
CA GLY A 120 -8.17 8.00 -7.44
C GLY A 120 -7.32 6.94 -6.75
N HIS A 121 -6.71 7.27 -5.62
CA HIS A 121 -5.74 6.39 -4.98
C HIS A 121 -6.45 5.25 -4.21
N GLY A 122 -7.14 5.58 -3.13
CA GLY A 122 -7.86 4.59 -2.34
C GLY A 122 -9.06 3.99 -3.08
N GLU A 123 -9.77 4.79 -3.88
CA GLU A 123 -10.89 4.32 -4.71
C GLU A 123 -10.48 3.23 -5.69
N LYS A 124 -9.31 3.38 -6.31
CA LYS A 124 -8.77 2.39 -7.26
C LYS A 124 -8.46 1.07 -6.55
N SER A 125 -7.86 1.11 -5.35
CA SER A 125 -7.62 -0.10 -4.56
C SER A 125 -8.93 -0.81 -4.22
N VAL A 126 -9.93 -0.10 -3.69
CA VAL A 126 -11.26 -0.65 -3.40
C VAL A 126 -11.89 -1.26 -4.66
N PHE A 127 -11.90 -0.54 -5.78
CA PHE A 127 -12.46 -1.02 -7.04
C PHE A 127 -11.78 -2.30 -7.52
N LEU A 128 -10.45 -2.37 -7.47
CA LEU A 128 -9.70 -3.54 -7.92
C LEU A 128 -9.99 -4.78 -7.06
N ILE A 129 -10.09 -4.61 -5.73
CA ILE A 129 -10.44 -5.71 -4.81
C ILE A 129 -11.86 -6.20 -5.06
N GLU A 130 -12.82 -5.28 -5.17
CA GLU A 130 -14.25 -5.58 -5.35
C GLU A 130 -14.55 -6.35 -6.66
N ARG A 131 -13.67 -6.34 -7.63
CA ARG A 131 -13.79 -7.18 -8.85
C ARG A 131 -13.70 -8.67 -8.56
N PHE A 132 -13.12 -9.05 -7.44
CA PHE A 132 -12.85 -10.44 -7.07
C PHE A 132 -13.50 -10.85 -5.76
N MET A 133 -13.38 -9.99 -4.74
CA MET A 133 -13.74 -10.29 -3.37
C MET A 133 -14.51 -9.12 -2.77
N LYS A 134 -15.65 -9.42 -2.13
CA LYS A 134 -16.46 -8.38 -1.48
C LYS A 134 -15.79 -7.85 -0.22
N LEU A 135 -15.66 -6.53 -0.14
CA LEU A 135 -15.22 -5.84 1.05
C LEU A 135 -16.41 -5.60 2.01
N ARG A 136 -16.13 -5.58 3.31
CA ARG A 136 -17.02 -4.99 4.29
C ARG A 136 -16.98 -3.46 4.15
N VAL A 137 -18.03 -2.77 4.60
CA VAL A 137 -18.07 -1.30 4.51
C VAL A 137 -16.88 -0.67 5.25
N GLU A 138 -16.56 -1.18 6.44
CA GLU A 138 -15.42 -0.68 7.22
C GLU A 138 -14.07 -0.85 6.52
N GLU A 139 -13.88 -1.97 5.81
CA GLU A 139 -12.67 -2.25 5.03
C GLU A 139 -12.56 -1.32 3.83
N ALA A 140 -13.67 -1.18 3.08
CA ALA A 140 -13.73 -0.28 1.93
C ALA A 140 -13.46 1.17 2.34
N VAL A 141 -14.03 1.62 3.46
CA VAL A 141 -13.81 2.96 4.02
C VAL A 141 -12.38 3.13 4.50
N ALA A 142 -11.82 2.13 5.19
CA ALA A 142 -10.43 2.17 5.65
C ALA A 142 -9.45 2.27 4.48
N ILE A 143 -9.58 1.41 3.47
CA ILE A 143 -8.75 1.44 2.26
C ILE A 143 -8.96 2.75 1.49
N ARG A 144 -10.21 3.24 1.36
CA ARG A 144 -10.48 4.49 0.65
C ARG A 144 -9.78 5.69 1.28
N TRP A 145 -9.72 5.76 2.61
CA TRP A 145 -9.23 6.94 3.33
C TRP A 145 -7.87 6.75 4.02
N HIS A 146 -7.12 5.67 3.70
CA HIS A 146 -5.83 5.40 4.34
C HIS A 146 -4.80 6.52 4.14
N MET A 147 -4.87 7.25 3.01
CA MET A 147 -3.98 8.38 2.75
C MET A 147 -4.21 9.59 3.68
N GLY A 148 -5.30 9.61 4.45
CA GLY A 148 -5.58 10.71 5.38
C GLY A 148 -5.63 12.06 4.69
N CYS A 149 -4.97 13.06 5.29
CA CYS A 149 -4.86 14.40 4.73
C CYS A 149 -3.98 14.51 3.47
N PHE A 150 -3.30 13.43 3.07
CA PHE A 150 -2.59 13.38 1.78
C PHE A 150 -3.50 13.00 0.60
N ASP A 151 -4.73 12.57 0.87
CA ASP A 151 -5.73 12.26 -0.15
C ASP A 151 -6.19 13.54 -0.87
N ASP A 152 -6.33 13.48 -2.21
CA ASP A 152 -6.66 14.66 -3.02
C ASP A 152 -8.06 15.19 -2.73
N ALA A 153 -9.04 14.34 -2.42
CA ALA A 153 -10.38 14.79 -2.05
C ALA A 153 -10.36 15.50 -0.69
N ALA A 154 -9.60 14.96 0.30
CA ALA A 154 -9.42 15.61 1.59
C ALA A 154 -8.72 16.98 1.44
N ARG A 155 -7.68 17.07 0.63
CA ARG A 155 -6.97 18.32 0.32
C ARG A 155 -7.86 19.31 -0.45
N GLY A 156 -8.78 18.80 -1.25
CA GLY A 156 -9.81 19.59 -1.95
C GLY A 156 -10.96 20.06 -1.05
N GLY A 157 -10.93 19.78 0.25
CA GLY A 157 -11.91 20.22 1.24
C GLY A 157 -13.10 19.28 1.41
N CYS A 158 -12.99 18.01 1.01
CA CYS A 158 -14.00 17.00 1.28
C CYS A 158 -13.98 16.60 2.77
N PHE A 159 -15.08 16.84 3.49
CA PHE A 159 -15.21 16.51 4.92
C PHE A 159 -15.59 15.03 5.18
N ALA A 160 -15.87 14.22 4.15
CA ALA A 160 -16.24 12.81 4.31
C ALA A 160 -15.17 11.99 5.04
N ILE A 161 -13.91 12.39 4.97
CA ILE A 161 -12.81 11.75 5.72
C ILE A 161 -13.03 11.85 7.24
N SER A 162 -13.48 13.00 7.75
CA SER A 162 -13.75 13.18 9.19
C SER A 162 -14.89 12.28 9.63
N GLU A 163 -15.95 12.16 8.84
CA GLU A 163 -17.06 11.25 9.12
C GLU A 163 -16.63 9.76 9.03
N ALA A 164 -15.74 9.44 8.08
CA ALA A 164 -15.18 8.10 7.94
C ALA A 164 -14.39 7.71 9.18
N TYR A 165 -13.54 8.60 9.67
CA TYR A 165 -12.71 8.38 10.85
C TYR A 165 -13.54 8.29 12.14
N ASP A 166 -14.61 9.07 12.25
CA ASP A 166 -15.53 9.01 13.39
C ASP A 166 -16.32 7.70 13.46
N LYS A 167 -16.79 7.21 12.28
CA LYS A 167 -17.66 6.03 12.19
C LYS A 167 -16.91 4.70 12.12
N TYR A 168 -15.69 4.70 11.56
CA TYR A 168 -14.91 3.50 11.25
C TYR A 168 -13.49 3.59 11.82
N PRO A 169 -13.27 3.20 13.07
CA PRO A 169 -11.94 3.25 13.71
C PRO A 169 -10.83 2.56 12.92
N LEU A 170 -11.15 1.50 12.15
CA LEU A 170 -10.18 0.82 11.29
C LEU A 170 -9.55 1.76 10.25
N ALA A 171 -10.28 2.79 9.79
CA ALA A 171 -9.73 3.76 8.84
C ALA A 171 -8.63 4.63 9.48
N VAL A 172 -8.78 5.00 10.74
CA VAL A 172 -7.74 5.72 11.51
C VAL A 172 -6.56 4.81 11.80
N LYS A 173 -6.85 3.58 12.27
CA LYS A 173 -5.82 2.58 12.60
C LYS A 173 -4.93 2.31 11.38
N LEU A 174 -5.53 2.09 10.21
CA LEU A 174 -4.80 1.84 8.95
C LEU A 174 -3.96 3.04 8.52
N HIS A 175 -4.50 4.27 8.60
CA HIS A 175 -3.74 5.48 8.29
C HIS A 175 -2.52 5.65 9.20
N ILE A 176 -2.66 5.41 10.50
CA ILE A 176 -1.54 5.48 11.45
C ILE A 176 -0.51 4.39 11.13
N ALA A 177 -0.93 3.17 10.86
CA ALA A 177 -0.05 2.06 10.52
C ALA A 177 0.74 2.31 9.22
N ASP A 178 0.11 2.91 8.20
CA ASP A 178 0.78 3.33 6.96
C ASP A 178 1.84 4.41 7.23
N LEU A 179 1.54 5.41 8.07
CA LEU A 179 2.53 6.40 8.50
C LEU A 179 3.68 5.76 9.29
N GLU A 180 3.39 4.83 10.18
CA GLU A 180 4.39 4.11 10.97
C GLU A 180 5.32 3.30 10.05
N ALA A 181 4.76 2.51 9.13
CA ALA A 181 5.52 1.77 8.13
C ALA A 181 6.40 2.70 7.31
N THR A 182 5.83 3.75 6.74
CA THR A 182 6.52 4.68 5.84
C THR A 182 7.65 5.46 6.51
N TYR A 183 7.48 5.91 7.75
CA TYR A 183 8.39 6.87 8.39
C TYR A 183 9.24 6.28 9.49
N LEU A 184 8.84 5.16 10.10
CA LEU A 184 9.54 4.56 11.23
C LEU A 184 10.17 3.21 10.92
N MET A 185 9.57 2.40 10.02
CA MET A 185 10.08 1.07 9.68
C MET A 185 10.92 1.07 8.38
N GLU A 186 10.52 1.87 7.38
CA GLU A 186 11.16 1.88 6.08
C GLU A 186 12.24 2.96 5.99
N HIS A 187 13.47 2.54 5.66
CA HIS A 187 14.54 3.49 5.43
C HIS A 187 14.36 4.18 4.07
N ARG A 188 14.38 5.51 4.07
CA ARG A 188 14.55 6.26 2.83
C ARG A 188 15.92 5.92 2.27
N THR A 189 16.00 5.44 1.04
CA THR A 189 17.28 5.31 0.35
C THR A 189 17.95 6.68 0.34
N SER A 190 19.16 6.78 0.90
CA SER A 190 19.92 8.03 1.17
C SER A 190 20.29 8.83 -0.10
N ALA A 191 19.71 8.53 -1.24
CA ALA A 191 19.99 9.17 -2.53
C ALA A 191 19.08 10.40 -2.81
N VAL A 192 18.37 10.94 -1.79
CA VAL A 192 17.46 12.07 -1.98
C VAL A 192 17.61 13.09 -0.85
N ARG A 193 18.64 13.89 -0.94
CA ARG A 193 18.64 15.27 -0.45
C ARG A 193 18.94 16.21 -1.60
#